data_fb1f171026dcb5e18e585000d95712a6
#
_entry.id   fb1f171026dcb5e18e585000d95712a6
#
_cell.length_a   1.000
_cell.length_b   1.000
_cell.length_c   1.000
_cell.angle_alpha   90.00
_cell.angle_beta   90.00
_cell.angle_gamma   90.00
#
_symmetry.space_group_name_H-M   'P 1'
#
loop_
_entity.id
_entity.type
_entity.pdbx_description
1 polymer ?
#
loop_
_entity_poly.entity_id
_entity_poly.type
_entity_poly.pdbx_seq_one_letter_code
_entity_poly.pdbx_strand_id
1 'polypeptide(L)'
;MAEFFDIVDETGQPTGEIISRDEAHQKGTLHRTAHVWLVKKKPTGYDILLQKRSEEKDSYPGMYDTSSAGHISAGEEPLPSALRELKEELGLTASPDELKYAGIFRIQYEKEFHGHMFRDNEVTSVYVYDKPVNIQELTLQESEVSEVRWFDLDEVWNEIHRSRERFCVPTAGLNVLREYLR
;
A
#
# COMPACT_ATOMS: atom_id res chain seq x y z
N MET A 1 -19.21 1.71 9.31
CA MET A 1 -18.88 0.86 10.49
C MET A 1 -17.45 1.19 10.89
N ALA A 2 -17.13 1.16 12.19
CA ALA A 2 -15.75 1.37 12.63
C ALA A 2 -14.86 0.21 12.16
N GLU A 3 -13.69 0.50 11.63
CA GLU A 3 -12.69 -0.48 11.23
C GLU A 3 -11.83 -0.86 12.44
N PHE A 4 -11.54 -2.14 12.61
CA PHE A 4 -10.71 -2.67 13.69
C PHE A 4 -9.55 -3.47 13.14
N PHE A 5 -8.40 -3.37 13.81
CA PHE A 5 -7.17 -4.07 13.48
C PHE A 5 -6.75 -5.00 14.61
N ASP A 6 -6.06 -6.09 14.26
CA ASP A 6 -5.29 -6.84 15.25
C ASP A 6 -4.08 -6.01 15.70
N ILE A 7 -3.87 -5.91 17.01
CA ILE A 7 -2.59 -5.48 17.55
C ILE A 7 -1.60 -6.63 17.35
N VAL A 8 -0.44 -6.33 16.79
CA VAL A 8 0.57 -7.35 16.48
C VAL A 8 1.88 -7.10 17.23
N ASP A 9 2.67 -8.14 17.34
CA ASP A 9 4.05 -8.07 17.83
C ASP A 9 5.02 -7.60 16.73
N GLU A 10 6.30 -7.47 17.05
CA GLU A 10 7.36 -7.04 16.14
C GLU A 10 7.56 -7.96 14.92
N THR A 11 7.04 -9.20 14.99
CA THR A 11 7.07 -10.17 13.88
C THR A 11 5.81 -10.10 13.00
N GLY A 12 4.82 -9.27 13.37
CA GLY A 12 3.54 -9.15 12.68
C GLY A 12 2.51 -10.20 13.09
N GLN A 13 2.75 -10.94 14.18
CA GLN A 13 1.80 -11.95 14.68
C GLN A 13 0.77 -11.28 15.61
N PRO A 14 -0.54 -11.57 15.42
CA PRO A 14 -1.58 -11.06 16.30
C PRO A 14 -1.34 -11.43 17.79
N THR A 15 -1.51 -10.44 18.66
CA THR A 15 -1.39 -10.63 20.13
C THR A 15 -2.67 -11.19 20.74
N GLY A 16 -3.79 -11.20 20.01
CA GLY A 16 -5.12 -11.50 20.50
C GLY A 16 -5.92 -10.27 20.94
N GLU A 17 -5.32 -9.09 20.90
CA GLU A 17 -5.99 -7.81 21.17
C GLU A 17 -6.32 -7.10 19.85
N ILE A 18 -7.40 -6.34 19.86
CA ILE A 18 -7.85 -5.52 18.72
C ILE A 18 -7.92 -4.04 19.11
N ILE A 19 -7.82 -3.18 18.13
CA ILE A 19 -7.87 -1.73 18.29
C ILE A 19 -8.66 -1.11 17.13
N SER A 20 -9.38 -0.02 17.37
CA SER A 20 -10.00 0.72 16.28
C SER A 20 -8.96 1.46 15.43
N ARG A 21 -9.27 1.68 14.15
CA ARG A 21 -8.41 2.43 13.23
C ARG A 21 -8.00 3.79 13.81
N ASP A 22 -8.98 4.55 14.33
CA ASP A 22 -8.73 5.88 14.88
C ASP A 22 -7.75 5.85 16.05
N GLU A 23 -7.96 4.91 16.99
CA GLU A 23 -7.04 4.75 18.13
C GLU A 23 -5.65 4.27 17.70
N ALA A 24 -5.57 3.37 16.72
CA ALA A 24 -4.30 2.85 16.22
C ALA A 24 -3.42 3.99 15.69
N HIS A 25 -3.98 4.87 14.86
CA HIS A 25 -3.25 6.03 14.32
C HIS A 25 -3.11 7.21 15.31
N GLN A 26 -3.96 7.29 16.31
CA GLN A 26 -3.78 8.26 17.41
C GLN A 26 -2.62 7.86 18.33
N LYS A 27 -2.49 6.57 18.65
CA LYS A 27 -1.51 6.03 19.58
C LYS A 27 -0.21 5.56 18.91
N GLY A 28 -0.22 5.32 17.59
CA GLY A 28 0.88 4.66 16.86
C GLY A 28 1.01 3.18 17.21
N THR A 29 -0.13 2.51 17.42
CA THR A 29 -0.16 1.08 17.76
C THR A 29 0.20 0.24 16.55
N LEU A 30 1.06 -0.76 16.74
CA LEU A 30 1.52 -1.64 15.68
C LEU A 30 0.39 -2.53 15.17
N HIS A 31 0.14 -2.46 13.87
CA HIS A 31 -0.88 -3.22 13.17
C HIS A 31 -0.38 -3.67 11.79
N ARG A 32 -1.23 -4.36 11.00
CA ARG A 32 -0.83 -4.94 9.72
C ARG A 32 -1.47 -4.23 8.54
N THR A 33 -0.70 -4.16 7.45
CA THR A 33 -1.16 -3.72 6.13
C THR A 33 -0.71 -4.68 5.05
N ALA A 34 -1.33 -4.59 3.87
CA ALA A 34 -0.93 -5.32 2.68
C ALA A 34 -0.81 -4.36 1.50
N HIS A 35 0.32 -4.41 0.81
CA HIS A 35 0.59 -3.64 -0.39
C HIS A 35 0.68 -4.55 -1.61
N VAL A 36 0.06 -4.15 -2.70
CA VAL A 36 0.16 -4.82 -3.99
C VAL A 36 0.83 -3.90 -5.00
N TRP A 37 1.87 -4.38 -5.66
CA TRP A 37 2.53 -3.72 -6.77
C TRP A 37 2.08 -4.34 -8.08
N LEU A 38 1.45 -3.56 -8.95
CA LEU A 38 1.22 -3.94 -10.33
C LEU A 38 2.46 -3.57 -11.14
N VAL A 39 3.06 -4.56 -11.80
CA VAL A 39 4.30 -4.38 -12.54
C VAL A 39 4.14 -4.80 -14.00
N LYS A 40 4.86 -4.12 -14.88
CA LYS A 40 4.94 -4.46 -16.31
C LYS A 40 6.39 -4.53 -16.73
N LYS A 41 6.83 -5.71 -17.19
CA LYS A 41 8.19 -5.89 -17.69
C LYS A 41 8.38 -5.14 -19.01
N LYS A 42 9.53 -4.47 -19.13
CA LYS A 42 10.00 -3.80 -20.34
C LYS A 42 11.27 -4.48 -20.88
N PRO A 43 11.73 -4.15 -22.09
CA PRO A 43 13.03 -4.60 -22.58
C PRO A 43 14.18 -4.23 -21.63
N THR A 44 14.09 -3.08 -20.95
CA THR A 44 15.03 -2.62 -19.93
C THR A 44 14.26 -2.25 -18.66
N GLY A 45 14.24 -3.13 -17.65
CA GLY A 45 13.61 -2.86 -16.36
C GLY A 45 12.10 -3.08 -16.32
N TYR A 46 11.42 -2.31 -15.49
CA TYR A 46 9.99 -2.46 -15.21
C TYR A 46 9.29 -1.10 -15.12
N ASP A 47 8.03 -1.08 -15.54
CA ASP A 47 7.07 -0.05 -15.11
C ASP A 47 6.29 -0.56 -13.90
N ILE A 48 5.94 0.35 -13.02
CA ILE A 48 5.06 0.15 -11.87
C ILE A 48 3.84 1.04 -11.99
N LEU A 49 2.66 0.50 -11.66
CA LEU A 49 1.46 1.31 -11.55
C LEU A 49 1.45 1.98 -10.19
N LEU A 50 1.26 3.29 -10.15
CA LEU A 50 1.04 4.02 -8.91
C LEU A 50 -0.37 4.60 -8.90
N GLN A 51 -1.01 4.58 -7.73
CA GLN A 51 -2.26 5.29 -7.49
C GLN A 51 -1.99 6.68 -6.96
N LYS A 52 -2.77 7.65 -7.40
CA LYS A 52 -2.83 8.96 -6.78
C LYS A 52 -3.90 8.95 -5.70
N ARG A 53 -3.50 9.20 -4.47
CA ARG A 53 -4.41 9.24 -3.33
C ARG A 53 -5.43 10.36 -3.50
N SER A 54 -6.68 10.10 -3.15
CA SER A 54 -7.73 11.11 -3.15
C SER A 54 -7.38 12.25 -2.19
N GLU A 55 -7.92 13.44 -2.47
CA GLU A 55 -7.75 14.61 -1.58
C GLU A 55 -8.47 14.44 -0.22
N GLU A 56 -9.36 13.45 -0.11
CA GLU A 56 -10.09 13.12 1.11
C GLU A 56 -9.34 12.18 2.06
N LYS A 57 -8.16 11.68 1.64
CA LYS A 57 -7.38 10.74 2.48
C LYS A 57 -6.85 11.41 3.75
N ASP A 58 -6.84 10.64 4.83
CA ASP A 58 -6.33 11.06 6.16
C ASP A 58 -4.84 11.43 6.13
N SER A 59 -4.07 10.79 5.26
CA SER A 59 -2.63 11.00 5.12
C SER A 59 -2.22 11.14 3.66
N TYR A 60 -1.25 12.01 3.40
CA TYR A 60 -0.67 12.26 2.06
C TYR A 60 -1.71 12.45 0.93
N PRO A 61 -2.72 13.32 1.09
CA PRO A 61 -3.70 13.57 0.03
C PRO A 61 -3.02 14.05 -1.26
N GLY A 62 -3.52 13.61 -2.42
CA GLY A 62 -3.04 14.02 -3.73
C GLY A 62 -1.66 13.51 -4.14
N MET A 63 -0.98 12.69 -3.34
CA MET A 63 0.33 12.11 -3.67
C MET A 63 0.19 10.74 -4.31
N TYR A 64 1.20 10.36 -5.12
CA TYR A 64 1.29 9.02 -5.67
C TYR A 64 1.84 8.03 -4.65
N ASP A 65 1.21 6.87 -4.57
CA ASP A 65 1.50 5.78 -3.65
C ASP A 65 1.57 4.44 -4.40
N THR A 66 1.84 3.36 -3.67
CA THR A 66 1.81 1.96 -4.13
C THR A 66 0.54 1.69 -4.95
N SER A 67 0.56 0.70 -5.85
CA SER A 67 -0.57 0.42 -6.75
C SER A 67 -1.88 0.20 -6.01
N SER A 68 -1.87 -0.61 -4.95
CA SER A 68 -2.97 -0.77 -3.99
C SER A 68 -2.40 -1.02 -2.61
N ALA A 69 -3.01 -0.42 -1.59
CA ALA A 69 -2.50 -0.47 -0.22
C ALA A 69 -3.64 -0.33 0.80
N GLY A 70 -3.81 -1.30 1.65
CA GLY A 70 -4.87 -1.27 2.65
C GLY A 70 -4.53 -1.97 3.95
N HIS A 71 -5.32 -1.67 4.96
CA HIS A 71 -5.21 -2.30 6.27
C HIS A 71 -5.78 -3.72 6.25
N ILE A 72 -5.20 -4.56 7.10
CA ILE A 72 -5.71 -5.91 7.36
C ILE A 72 -6.67 -5.82 8.54
N SER A 73 -7.95 -6.08 8.30
CA SER A 73 -8.97 -6.06 9.33
C SER A 73 -8.70 -7.13 10.40
N ALA A 74 -9.18 -6.90 11.61
CA ALA A 74 -9.01 -7.86 12.71
C ALA A 74 -9.51 -9.24 12.33
N GLY A 75 -8.67 -10.26 12.54
CA GLY A 75 -8.96 -11.66 12.20
C GLY A 75 -8.77 -12.02 10.72
N GLU A 76 -8.40 -11.08 9.85
CA GLU A 76 -8.09 -11.36 8.44
C GLU A 76 -6.60 -11.70 8.24
N GLU A 77 -6.33 -12.37 7.11
CA GLU A 77 -4.98 -12.69 6.67
C GLU A 77 -4.49 -11.73 5.57
N PRO A 78 -3.16 -11.56 5.40
CA PRO A 78 -2.61 -10.59 4.45
C PRO A 78 -3.05 -10.80 2.99
N LEU A 79 -3.04 -12.03 2.48
CA LEU A 79 -3.38 -12.30 1.08
C LEU A 79 -4.85 -12.04 0.75
N PRO A 80 -5.85 -12.52 1.53
CA PRO A 80 -7.24 -12.14 1.33
C PRO A 80 -7.48 -10.63 1.40
N SER A 81 -6.83 -9.94 2.34
CA SER A 81 -6.94 -8.48 2.45
C SER A 81 -6.35 -7.76 1.23
N ALA A 82 -5.18 -8.21 0.74
CA ALA A 82 -4.59 -7.67 -0.48
C ALA A 82 -5.50 -7.83 -1.71
N LEU A 83 -6.15 -8.98 -1.86
CA LEU A 83 -7.10 -9.25 -2.94
C LEU A 83 -8.35 -8.36 -2.83
N ARG A 84 -8.85 -8.16 -1.61
CA ARG A 84 -10.00 -7.29 -1.34
C ARG A 84 -9.67 -5.84 -1.70
N GLU A 85 -8.58 -5.30 -1.19
CA GLU A 85 -8.15 -3.92 -1.48
C GLU A 85 -7.92 -3.67 -2.97
N LEU A 86 -7.26 -4.60 -3.65
CA LEU A 86 -7.04 -4.52 -5.10
C LEU A 86 -8.35 -4.39 -5.88
N LYS A 87 -9.38 -5.15 -5.46
CA LYS A 87 -10.70 -5.10 -6.05
C LYS A 87 -11.47 -3.83 -5.68
N GLU A 88 -11.39 -3.39 -4.42
CA GLU A 88 -12.11 -2.20 -3.94
C GLU A 88 -11.51 -0.93 -4.55
N GLU A 89 -10.19 -0.75 -4.46
CA GLU A 89 -9.52 0.48 -4.91
C GLU A 89 -9.44 0.60 -6.44
N LEU A 90 -9.16 -0.50 -7.15
CA LEU A 90 -8.88 -0.49 -8.59
C LEU A 90 -9.91 -1.22 -9.45
N GLY A 91 -10.87 -1.92 -8.84
CA GLY A 91 -11.81 -2.77 -9.57
C GLY A 91 -11.15 -4.02 -10.20
N LEU A 92 -9.90 -4.33 -9.84
CA LEU A 92 -9.16 -5.45 -10.39
C LEU A 92 -9.38 -6.71 -9.56
N THR A 93 -9.98 -7.73 -10.17
CA THR A 93 -10.15 -9.04 -9.54
C THR A 93 -8.99 -9.95 -9.94
N ALA A 94 -8.25 -10.43 -8.94
CA ALA A 94 -7.17 -11.41 -9.11
C ALA A 94 -7.47 -12.69 -8.30
N SER A 95 -6.92 -13.80 -8.74
CA SER A 95 -6.92 -15.04 -7.96
C SER A 95 -5.72 -15.07 -6.98
N PRO A 96 -5.79 -15.87 -5.90
CA PRO A 96 -4.71 -15.93 -4.90
C PRO A 96 -3.34 -16.31 -5.48
N ASP A 97 -3.29 -17.14 -6.52
CA ASP A 97 -2.08 -17.58 -7.20
C ASP A 97 -1.47 -16.52 -8.13
N GLU A 98 -2.21 -15.47 -8.47
CA GLU A 98 -1.73 -14.34 -9.27
C GLU A 98 -1.03 -13.26 -8.42
N LEU A 99 -1.25 -13.23 -7.11
CA LEU A 99 -0.51 -12.38 -6.18
C LEU A 99 0.71 -13.13 -5.62
N LYS A 100 1.90 -12.69 -6.01
CA LYS A 100 3.16 -13.29 -5.57
C LYS A 100 3.69 -12.56 -4.35
N TYR A 101 3.89 -13.29 -3.25
CA TYR A 101 4.50 -12.71 -2.05
C TYR A 101 5.95 -12.30 -2.32
N ALA A 102 6.29 -11.06 -2.04
CA ALA A 102 7.61 -10.48 -2.29
C ALA A 102 8.41 -10.25 -1.00
N GLY A 103 7.76 -10.10 0.12
CA GLY A 103 8.43 -9.84 1.39
C GLY A 103 7.61 -9.01 2.36
N ILE A 104 8.29 -8.47 3.36
CA ILE A 104 7.70 -7.70 4.45
C ILE A 104 8.58 -6.49 4.77
N PHE A 105 8.00 -5.39 5.23
CA PHE A 105 8.74 -4.24 5.75
C PHE A 105 7.97 -3.53 6.86
N ARG A 106 8.64 -2.57 7.51
CA ARG A 106 8.04 -1.72 8.56
C ARG A 106 7.82 -0.31 8.03
N ILE A 107 6.66 0.24 8.39
CA ILE A 107 6.37 1.67 8.28
C ILE A 107 6.26 2.20 9.70
N GLN A 108 6.95 3.31 9.99
CA GLN A 108 6.78 4.03 11.24
C GLN A 108 7.08 5.51 11.00
N TYR A 109 6.09 6.35 11.21
CA TYR A 109 6.25 7.81 11.16
C TYR A 109 5.17 8.51 11.97
N GLU A 110 5.45 9.78 12.30
CA GLU A 110 4.48 10.71 12.85
C GLU A 110 4.47 11.97 11.98
N LYS A 111 3.30 12.40 11.59
CA LYS A 111 3.12 13.62 10.79
C LYS A 111 1.75 14.23 11.02
N GLU A 112 1.68 15.56 10.98
CA GLU A 112 0.40 16.26 11.01
C GLU A 112 -0.25 16.30 9.63
N PHE A 113 -1.53 15.88 9.57
CA PHE A 113 -2.41 16.04 8.41
C PHE A 113 -3.74 16.63 8.86
N HIS A 114 -4.28 17.56 8.09
CA HIS A 114 -5.57 18.20 8.39
C HIS A 114 -5.69 18.75 9.82
N GLY A 115 -4.57 19.20 10.41
CA GLY A 115 -4.51 19.72 11.78
C GLY A 115 -4.51 18.64 12.87
N HIS A 116 -4.36 17.38 12.53
CA HIS A 116 -4.31 16.26 13.47
C HIS A 116 -3.00 15.47 13.31
N MET A 117 -2.42 15.04 14.45
CA MET A 117 -1.26 14.18 14.45
C MET A 117 -1.66 12.75 14.05
N PHE A 118 -1.10 12.26 12.96
CA PHE A 118 -1.24 10.90 12.48
C PHE A 118 0.05 10.13 12.81
N ARG A 119 -0.09 9.01 13.52
CA ARG A 119 1.01 8.13 13.90
C ARG A 119 0.81 6.79 13.22
N ASP A 120 1.68 6.52 12.27
CA ASP A 120 1.65 5.26 11.55
C ASP A 120 2.69 4.29 12.10
N ASN A 121 2.29 3.02 12.26
CA ASN A 121 3.18 1.98 12.75
C ASN A 121 2.68 0.63 12.25
N GLU A 122 3.28 0.14 11.15
CA GLU A 122 2.75 -0.97 10.40
C GLU A 122 3.81 -2.05 10.14
N VAL A 123 3.35 -3.30 10.14
CA VAL A 123 4.02 -4.43 9.49
C VAL A 123 3.31 -4.70 8.18
N THR A 124 3.98 -4.46 7.07
CA THR A 124 3.39 -4.47 5.73
C THR A 124 3.83 -5.69 4.93
N SER A 125 2.88 -6.52 4.52
CA SER A 125 3.10 -7.61 3.58
C SER A 125 3.06 -7.08 2.15
N VAL A 126 4.02 -7.47 1.31
CA VAL A 126 4.18 -7.00 -0.06
C VAL A 126 3.87 -8.12 -1.04
N TYR A 127 2.99 -7.82 -1.99
CA TYR A 127 2.62 -8.71 -3.10
C TYR A 127 2.89 -8.05 -4.45
N VAL A 128 3.14 -8.87 -5.46
CA VAL A 128 3.37 -8.45 -6.85
C VAL A 128 2.34 -9.10 -7.75
N TYR A 129 1.73 -8.30 -8.62
CA TYR A 129 0.84 -8.70 -9.69
C TYR A 129 1.48 -8.33 -11.03
N ASP A 130 1.81 -9.33 -11.85
CA ASP A 130 2.56 -9.19 -13.10
C ASP A 130 1.75 -9.50 -14.37
N LYS A 131 0.43 -9.65 -14.23
CA LYS A 131 -0.44 -9.87 -15.40
C LYS A 131 -0.70 -8.57 -16.15
N PRO A 132 -0.99 -8.64 -17.46
CA PRO A 132 -1.35 -7.45 -18.23
C PRO A 132 -2.54 -6.72 -17.64
N VAL A 133 -2.43 -5.40 -17.47
CA VAL A 133 -3.49 -4.53 -17.00
C VAL A 133 -3.71 -3.39 -17.98
N ASN A 134 -4.95 -3.26 -18.44
CA ASN A 134 -5.40 -2.07 -19.15
C ASN A 134 -5.96 -1.07 -18.15
N ILE A 135 -5.24 0.03 -17.89
CA ILE A 135 -5.65 1.03 -16.91
C ILE A 135 -6.99 1.71 -17.25
N GLN A 136 -7.40 1.69 -18.51
CA GLN A 136 -8.70 2.26 -18.94
C GLN A 136 -9.89 1.38 -18.57
N GLU A 137 -9.65 0.13 -18.22
CA GLU A 137 -10.68 -0.82 -17.77
C GLU A 137 -10.81 -0.89 -16.24
N LEU A 138 -9.91 -0.21 -15.52
CA LEU A 138 -9.98 -0.15 -14.06
C LEU A 138 -11.14 0.72 -13.60
N THR A 139 -11.76 0.32 -12.51
CA THR A 139 -12.82 1.08 -11.84
C THR A 139 -12.29 1.57 -10.50
N LEU A 140 -11.93 2.84 -10.44
CA LEU A 140 -11.32 3.43 -9.24
C LEU A 140 -12.38 3.73 -8.18
N GLN A 141 -12.06 3.44 -6.93
CA GLN A 141 -12.84 3.91 -5.78
C GLN A 141 -12.48 5.39 -5.52
N GLU A 142 -13.27 6.32 -6.03
CA GLU A 142 -12.96 7.75 -6.07
C GLU A 142 -12.66 8.36 -4.68
N SER A 143 -13.27 7.83 -3.61
CA SER A 143 -12.96 8.27 -2.23
C SER A 143 -11.54 7.92 -1.78
N GLU A 144 -10.93 6.92 -2.41
CA GLU A 144 -9.57 6.43 -2.08
C GLU A 144 -8.54 6.83 -3.13
N VAL A 145 -8.88 6.65 -4.40
CA VAL A 145 -7.98 6.77 -5.55
C VAL A 145 -8.54 7.73 -6.59
N SER A 146 -7.84 8.83 -6.86
CA SER A 146 -8.25 9.81 -7.87
C SER A 146 -7.71 9.52 -9.27
N GLU A 147 -6.59 8.83 -9.37
CA GLU A 147 -5.91 8.55 -10.64
C GLU A 147 -4.98 7.33 -10.49
N VAL A 148 -4.73 6.62 -11.59
CA VAL A 148 -3.64 5.63 -11.69
C VAL A 148 -2.77 5.93 -12.91
N ARG A 149 -1.46 5.68 -12.77
CA ARG A 149 -0.49 5.94 -13.84
C ARG A 149 0.69 4.99 -13.76
N TRP A 150 1.17 4.57 -14.95
CA TRP A 150 2.42 3.83 -15.08
C TRP A 150 3.62 4.77 -14.97
N PHE A 151 4.61 4.35 -14.19
CA PHE A 151 5.90 5.03 -14.02
C PHE A 151 7.04 4.04 -14.22
N ASP A 152 8.16 4.51 -14.73
CA ASP A 152 9.39 3.74 -14.73
C ASP A 152 9.89 3.53 -13.29
N LEU A 153 10.19 2.29 -12.92
CA LEU A 153 10.60 1.92 -11.56
C LEU A 153 11.88 2.65 -11.11
N ASP A 154 12.86 2.77 -12.00
CA ASP A 154 14.13 3.42 -11.66
C ASP A 154 14.00 4.95 -11.60
N GLU A 155 13.13 5.54 -12.40
CA GLU A 155 12.79 6.97 -12.29
C GLU A 155 12.13 7.27 -10.94
N VAL A 156 11.14 6.48 -10.52
CA VAL A 156 10.50 6.64 -9.21
C VAL A 156 11.52 6.46 -8.08
N TRP A 157 12.36 5.42 -8.15
CA TRP A 157 13.42 5.19 -7.18
C TRP A 157 14.35 6.40 -7.04
N ASN A 158 14.81 6.94 -8.14
CA ASN A 158 15.71 8.10 -8.15
C ASN A 158 15.01 9.36 -7.62
N GLU A 159 13.74 9.58 -7.98
CA GLU A 159 13.00 10.77 -7.57
C GLU A 159 12.72 10.77 -6.06
N ILE A 160 12.26 9.66 -5.47
CA ILE A 160 12.00 9.60 -4.01
C ILE A 160 13.26 9.80 -3.16
N HIS A 161 14.46 9.58 -3.72
CA HIS A 161 15.73 9.83 -3.03
C HIS A 161 16.24 11.28 -3.20
N ARG A 162 15.72 12.02 -4.19
CA ARG A 162 16.03 13.45 -4.39
C ARG A 162 15.01 14.36 -3.73
N SER A 163 13.75 14.08 -3.97
CA SER A 163 12.63 14.89 -3.52
C SER A 163 11.37 14.02 -3.46
N ARG A 164 10.58 14.21 -2.42
CA ARG A 164 9.32 13.47 -2.23
C ARG A 164 8.09 14.34 -2.48
N GLU A 165 8.19 15.32 -3.36
CA GLU A 165 7.12 16.31 -3.57
C GLU A 165 5.81 15.67 -4.05
N ARG A 166 5.89 14.67 -4.93
CA ARG A 166 4.71 13.99 -5.49
C ARG A 166 4.53 12.53 -5.09
N PHE A 167 5.50 11.93 -4.37
CA PHE A 167 5.47 10.52 -4.00
C PHE A 167 5.49 10.33 -2.49
N CYS A 168 4.51 9.61 -1.96
CA CYS A 168 4.51 9.10 -0.59
C CYS A 168 4.86 7.60 -0.50
N VAL A 169 5.23 6.99 -1.62
CA VAL A 169 5.68 5.60 -1.70
C VAL A 169 6.72 5.29 -0.61
N PRO A 170 6.49 4.27 0.25
CA PRO A 170 7.47 3.87 1.25
C PRO A 170 8.75 3.35 0.58
N THR A 171 9.91 3.97 0.86
CA THR A 171 11.20 3.57 0.29
C THR A 171 11.52 2.10 0.60
N ALA A 172 11.23 1.64 1.82
CA ALA A 172 11.47 0.25 2.21
C ALA A 172 10.60 -0.73 1.40
N GLY A 173 9.33 -0.39 1.15
CA GLY A 173 8.42 -1.19 0.33
C GLY A 173 8.88 -1.24 -1.13
N LEU A 174 9.31 -0.11 -1.69
CA LEU A 174 9.88 -0.09 -3.03
C LEU A 174 11.18 -0.89 -3.13
N ASN A 175 12.00 -0.92 -2.06
CA ASN A 175 13.18 -1.76 -2.01
C ASN A 175 12.84 -3.25 -2.02
N VAL A 176 11.82 -3.68 -1.26
CA VAL A 176 11.32 -5.08 -1.28
C VAL A 176 10.93 -5.47 -2.71
N LEU A 177 10.18 -4.60 -3.41
CA LEU A 177 9.83 -4.84 -4.81
C LEU A 177 11.07 -4.98 -5.71
N ARG A 178 12.04 -4.07 -5.58
CA ARG A 178 13.27 -4.10 -6.39
C ARG A 178 14.10 -5.37 -6.16
N GLU A 179 14.20 -5.83 -4.92
CA GLU A 179 14.88 -7.10 -4.61
C GLU A 179 14.14 -8.30 -5.21
N TYR A 180 12.81 -8.30 -5.19
CA TYR A 180 11.98 -9.35 -5.79
C TYR A 180 12.13 -9.43 -7.32
N LEU A 181 12.30 -8.29 -7.99
CA LEU A 181 12.36 -8.20 -9.46
C LEU A 181 13.77 -8.43 -10.05
N ARG A 182 14.81 -8.60 -9.22
CA ARG A 182 16.20 -8.93 -9.63
C ARG A 182 16.34 -10.37 -10.08
#